data_61779b4fcecaee5f7da6342e35f950a7
#
_entry.id   61779b4fcecaee5f7da6342e35f950a7
#
_cell.length_a   1.000
_cell.length_b   1.000
_cell.length_c   1.000
_cell.angle_alpha   90.00
_cell.angle_beta   90.00
_cell.angle_gamma   90.00
#
_symmetry.space_group_name_H-M   'P 1'
#
loop_
_entity.id
_entity.type
_entity.pdbx_description
1 polymer ?
#
loop_
_entity_poly.entity_id
_entity_poly.type
_entity_poly.pdbx_seq_one_letter_code
_entity_poly.pdbx_strand_id
1 'polypeptide(L)'
;RDAVSKPNRIIVFKVAGVIKLESPLDFSKNLTIAAQTAPGDGVVVYGNRVSFSGADNLICRYLRVRMGMNGREGKDAAGIAYGSDMIFDHMSVTWGRDECFSINGDPKKPADQPRNITIQNSFIGQGLQPHSCGGLIQTTINDGVTLYRNLYIDNKTRNPKVKGLNQFVNNVLYNWGNGGAYIMGDTQQKSDADIRNNYFIVGTTDNYDGKKLGATAPFTRYNEHFSAYLSGNFYDDNKDGLLNGRELGRADCMKKSVVAGEEIITSPTFLERPSDVHPEIKELMTAQEAYEWIVANGGSSLPVRDEVDAYLIDELASLGKKGLIIHSEEDIPTKGPGNIKSAEAPADTDNDGMPDEFEDKYGLDKNDPADAMKVASNGYTNIENYIFLIK
;
A
#
# COMPACT_ATOMS: atom_id res chain seq x y z
N ARG A 1 -4.71 14.69 15.78
CA ARG A 1 -3.37 15.30 15.85
C ARG A 1 -2.66 15.00 17.17
N ASP A 2 -3.22 15.32 18.30
CA ASP A 2 -2.53 15.11 19.59
C ASP A 2 -2.11 13.66 19.79
N ALA A 3 -2.96 12.70 19.44
CA ALA A 3 -2.69 11.27 19.57
C ALA A 3 -1.39 10.85 18.85
N VAL A 4 -1.17 11.32 17.62
CA VAL A 4 -0.04 10.91 16.77
C VAL A 4 1.18 11.84 16.86
N SER A 5 1.08 12.98 17.54
CA SER A 5 2.18 13.99 17.60
C SER A 5 3.22 13.70 18.68
N LYS A 6 2.96 12.77 19.59
CA LYS A 6 3.85 12.40 20.69
C LYS A 6 4.28 10.94 20.57
N PRO A 7 5.52 10.61 20.88
CA PRO A 7 6.02 9.23 20.77
C PRO A 7 5.51 8.31 21.89
N ASN A 8 5.79 7.02 21.73
CA ASN A 8 5.54 5.97 22.73
C ASN A 8 4.06 5.83 23.08
N ARG A 9 3.21 5.64 22.04
CA ARG A 9 1.76 5.46 22.23
C ARG A 9 1.23 4.28 21.46
N ILE A 10 0.28 3.59 22.05
CA ILE A 10 -0.64 2.70 21.34
C ILE A 10 -1.96 3.48 21.20
N ILE A 11 -2.45 3.59 19.98
CA ILE A 11 -3.64 4.40 19.66
C ILE A 11 -4.76 3.47 19.23
N VAL A 12 -5.79 3.42 20.05
CA VAL A 12 -7.07 2.75 19.79
C VAL A 12 -8.17 3.80 19.57
N PHE A 13 -9.27 3.41 18.97
CA PHE A 13 -10.32 4.33 18.54
C PHE A 13 -11.65 3.99 19.26
N LYS A 14 -12.19 4.95 19.97
CA LYS A 14 -13.55 4.89 20.56
C LYS A 14 -14.60 5.60 19.69
N VAL A 15 -14.24 6.05 18.49
CA VAL A 15 -15.11 6.76 17.57
C VAL A 15 -14.96 6.22 16.15
N ALA A 16 -16.03 6.32 15.37
CA ALA A 16 -16.01 6.06 13.93
C ALA A 16 -16.33 7.34 13.16
N GLY A 17 -16.03 7.33 11.88
CA GLY A 17 -16.38 8.41 10.96
C GLY A 17 -15.21 9.02 10.22
N VAL A 18 -15.45 10.15 9.58
CA VAL A 18 -14.47 10.87 8.77
C VAL A 18 -13.76 11.94 9.59
N ILE A 19 -12.45 11.77 9.76
CA ILE A 19 -11.57 12.76 10.41
C ILE A 19 -11.06 13.70 9.32
N LYS A 20 -11.70 14.85 9.17
CA LYS A 20 -11.33 15.85 8.15
C LYS A 20 -10.10 16.63 8.59
N LEU A 21 -9.07 16.59 7.75
CA LEU A 21 -7.82 17.33 7.96
C LEU A 21 -7.86 18.69 7.27
N GLU A 22 -7.63 19.76 8.01
CA GLU A 22 -7.46 21.12 7.48
C GLU A 22 -6.00 21.41 7.04
N SER A 23 -5.05 20.62 7.53
CA SER A 23 -3.64 20.72 7.22
C SER A 23 -2.97 19.35 7.29
N PRO A 24 -1.75 19.17 6.72
CA PRO A 24 -1.03 17.89 6.77
C PRO A 24 -0.93 17.30 8.17
N LEU A 25 -0.95 16.00 8.27
CA LEU A 25 -0.83 15.26 9.53
C LEU A 25 0.51 14.51 9.55
N ASP A 26 1.37 14.88 10.50
CA ASP A 26 2.65 14.24 10.69
C ASP A 26 2.60 13.29 11.90
N PHE A 27 3.20 12.10 11.75
CA PHE A 27 3.27 11.07 12.78
C PHE A 27 4.62 11.11 13.50
N SER A 28 4.59 10.96 14.82
CA SER A 28 5.77 10.79 15.66
C SER A 28 6.26 9.34 15.62
N LYS A 29 7.36 9.06 16.29
CA LYS A 29 7.99 7.74 16.39
C LYS A 29 7.43 6.88 17.53
N ASN A 30 7.71 5.58 17.49
CA ASN A 30 7.30 4.60 18.50
C ASN A 30 5.78 4.61 18.69
N LEU A 31 5.03 4.44 17.60
CA LEU A 31 3.57 4.42 17.62
C LEU A 31 3.03 3.08 17.12
N THR A 32 1.96 2.63 17.76
CA THR A 32 1.06 1.60 17.21
C THR A 32 -0.30 2.23 16.95
N ILE A 33 -0.75 2.20 15.70
CA ILE A 33 -2.06 2.70 15.28
C ILE A 33 -2.95 1.50 14.97
N ALA A 34 -3.99 1.30 15.76
CA ALA A 34 -4.91 0.18 15.62
C ALA A 34 -6.29 0.66 15.18
N ALA A 35 -6.45 1.04 13.90
CA ALA A 35 -7.71 1.61 13.42
C ALA A 35 -8.85 0.58 13.34
N GLN A 36 -8.55 -0.72 13.36
CA GLN A 36 -9.54 -1.80 13.46
C GLN A 36 -10.30 -1.82 14.79
N THR A 37 -9.84 -1.11 15.81
CA THR A 37 -10.55 -0.98 17.10
C THR A 37 -11.70 0.01 17.04
N ALA A 38 -11.80 0.81 15.99
CA ALA A 38 -12.88 1.77 15.83
C ALA A 38 -14.25 1.08 15.72
N PRO A 39 -15.29 1.61 16.37
CA PRO A 39 -16.65 1.06 16.26
C PRO A 39 -17.26 1.33 14.87
N GLY A 40 -18.42 0.73 14.59
CA GLY A 40 -19.17 0.94 13.35
C GLY A 40 -18.36 0.60 12.10
N ASP A 41 -18.32 1.52 11.13
CA ASP A 41 -17.61 1.32 9.87
C ASP A 41 -16.12 1.75 9.94
N GLY A 42 -15.61 2.07 11.13
CA GLY A 42 -14.22 2.46 11.32
C GLY A 42 -13.94 3.95 11.10
N VAL A 43 -12.67 4.28 10.81
CA VAL A 43 -12.22 5.66 10.65
C VAL A 43 -11.58 5.91 9.30
N VAL A 44 -11.80 7.11 8.75
CA VAL A 44 -11.17 7.63 7.54
C VAL A 44 -10.49 8.96 7.84
N VAL A 45 -9.22 9.09 7.54
CA VAL A 45 -8.49 10.38 7.54
C VAL A 45 -8.62 10.98 6.14
N TYR A 46 -9.28 12.13 6.01
CA TYR A 46 -9.65 12.71 4.73
C TYR A 46 -9.26 14.18 4.59
N GLY A 47 -8.96 14.59 3.38
CA GLY A 47 -8.88 16.00 2.98
C GLY A 47 -7.48 16.60 2.96
N ASN A 48 -6.45 15.88 3.45
CA ASN A 48 -5.07 16.33 3.36
C ASN A 48 -4.08 15.16 3.43
N ARG A 49 -2.80 15.44 3.12
CA ARG A 49 -1.74 14.44 3.18
C ARG A 49 -1.42 13.98 4.60
N VAL A 50 -0.90 12.76 4.68
CA VAL A 50 -0.32 12.19 5.89
C VAL A 50 1.18 11.95 5.67
N SER A 51 2.02 12.29 6.66
CA SER A 51 3.46 12.07 6.62
C SER A 51 3.89 11.12 7.75
N PHE A 52 4.58 10.06 7.36
CA PHE A 52 5.23 9.13 8.28
C PHE A 52 6.75 9.32 8.32
N SER A 53 7.26 10.45 7.78
CA SER A 53 8.69 10.74 7.79
C SER A 53 9.19 10.92 9.23
N GLY A 54 10.18 10.11 9.62
CA GLY A 54 10.72 10.06 10.97
C GLY A 54 9.83 9.37 12.02
N ALA A 55 8.79 8.67 11.57
CA ALA A 55 7.95 7.84 12.46
C ALA A 55 8.60 6.47 12.75
N ASP A 56 9.87 6.48 13.14
CA ASP A 56 10.63 5.26 13.43
C ASP A 56 9.90 4.34 14.40
N ASN A 57 10.01 3.03 14.18
CA ASN A 57 9.36 2.00 14.97
C ASN A 57 7.83 2.18 15.02
N LEU A 58 7.22 2.15 13.82
CA LEU A 58 5.78 2.35 13.63
C LEU A 58 5.08 1.05 13.21
N ILE A 59 3.95 0.78 13.84
CA ILE A 59 2.96 -0.19 13.36
C ILE A 59 1.67 0.60 13.06
N CYS A 60 1.21 0.56 11.80
CA CYS A 60 -0.04 1.22 11.40
C CYS A 60 -0.96 0.22 10.70
N ARG A 61 -2.13 -0.05 11.29
CA ARG A 61 -3.05 -1.08 10.80
C ARG A 61 -4.45 -0.53 10.55
N TYR A 62 -5.04 -0.95 9.44
CA TYR A 62 -6.43 -0.69 9.03
C TYR A 62 -6.83 0.78 8.93
N LEU A 63 -5.86 1.68 8.82
CA LEU A 63 -6.14 3.11 8.66
C LEU A 63 -6.45 3.43 7.19
N ARG A 64 -7.55 4.14 6.96
CA ARG A 64 -7.89 4.70 5.64
C ARG A 64 -7.37 6.13 5.54
N VAL A 65 -6.52 6.39 4.55
CA VAL A 65 -5.98 7.71 4.24
C VAL A 65 -6.48 8.11 2.85
N ARG A 66 -7.33 9.11 2.77
CA ARG A 66 -7.94 9.62 1.54
C ARG A 66 -7.69 11.10 1.41
N MET A 67 -6.72 11.47 0.54
CA MET A 67 -6.34 12.89 0.46
C MET A 67 -7.40 13.73 -0.24
N GLY A 68 -7.77 13.40 -1.47
CA GLY A 68 -8.78 14.11 -2.23
C GLY A 68 -8.36 15.48 -2.74
N MET A 69 -9.28 16.16 -3.45
CA MET A 69 -9.04 17.45 -4.08
C MET A 69 -8.76 18.60 -3.10
N ASN A 70 -9.16 18.44 -1.82
CA ASN A 70 -8.82 19.40 -0.76
C ASN A 70 -7.32 19.41 -0.42
N GLY A 71 -6.61 18.31 -0.70
CA GLY A 71 -5.18 18.26 -0.52
C GLY A 71 -4.43 19.11 -1.53
N ARG A 72 -3.20 19.50 -1.19
CA ARG A 72 -2.38 20.34 -2.07
C ARG A 72 -1.96 19.55 -3.32
N GLU A 73 -2.09 20.17 -4.50
CA GLU A 73 -1.59 19.62 -5.75
C GLU A 73 -0.08 19.32 -5.71
N GLY A 74 0.33 18.23 -6.37
CA GLY A 74 1.71 17.74 -6.38
C GLY A 74 2.15 17.19 -5.02
N LYS A 75 1.21 16.63 -4.22
CA LYS A 75 1.49 15.95 -2.96
C LYS A 75 0.87 14.56 -2.92
N ASP A 76 1.60 13.66 -2.30
CA ASP A 76 1.20 12.29 -2.04
C ASP A 76 0.13 12.25 -0.95
N ALA A 77 -0.78 11.26 -1.00
CA ALA A 77 -1.73 11.04 0.08
C ALA A 77 -1.00 10.58 1.36
N ALA A 78 -0.05 9.67 1.23
CA ALA A 78 0.84 9.21 2.30
C ALA A 78 2.29 9.19 1.82
N GLY A 79 3.25 9.53 2.69
CA GLY A 79 4.64 9.55 2.28
C GLY A 79 5.66 9.41 3.41
N ILE A 80 6.82 8.85 3.06
CA ILE A 80 7.98 8.66 3.93
C ILE A 80 9.22 9.18 3.21
N ALA A 81 9.88 10.19 3.77
CA ALA A 81 11.13 10.73 3.23
C ALA A 81 12.38 10.23 3.96
N TYR A 82 12.23 9.82 5.22
CA TYR A 82 13.28 9.27 6.07
C TYR A 82 12.67 8.50 7.24
N GLY A 83 13.47 7.70 7.93
CA GLY A 83 13.08 6.91 9.08
C GLY A 83 13.12 5.40 8.79
N SER A 84 12.93 4.59 9.83
CA SER A 84 13.14 3.14 9.75
C SER A 84 12.13 2.34 10.58
N ASP A 85 12.10 1.02 10.31
CA ASP A 85 11.39 0.05 11.14
C ASP A 85 9.89 0.33 11.19
N MET A 86 9.27 0.40 10.00
CA MET A 86 7.85 0.72 9.86
C MET A 86 7.11 -0.42 9.17
N ILE A 87 5.93 -0.75 9.69
CA ILE A 87 5.01 -1.68 9.04
C ILE A 87 3.64 -1.03 8.88
N PHE A 88 3.13 -1.07 7.64
CA PHE A 88 1.80 -0.63 7.24
C PHE A 88 1.03 -1.86 6.79
N ASP A 89 -0.03 -2.19 7.52
CA ASP A 89 -0.76 -3.43 7.34
C ASP A 89 -2.26 -3.16 7.16
N HIS A 90 -2.84 -3.68 6.07
CA HIS A 90 -4.26 -3.47 5.75
C HIS A 90 -4.65 -1.97 5.66
N MET A 91 -3.79 -1.16 5.09
CA MET A 91 -4.11 0.25 4.83
C MET A 91 -4.96 0.38 3.57
N SER A 92 -5.74 1.48 3.49
CA SER A 92 -6.31 1.93 2.22
C SER A 92 -5.87 3.37 1.98
N VAL A 93 -5.04 3.59 0.96
CA VAL A 93 -4.43 4.89 0.67
C VAL A 93 -4.83 5.32 -0.74
N THR A 94 -5.66 6.36 -0.84
CA THR A 94 -6.24 6.78 -2.11
C THR A 94 -6.21 8.29 -2.30
N TRP A 95 -6.46 8.71 -3.56
CA TRP A 95 -6.71 10.10 -3.96
C TRP A 95 -5.53 11.04 -3.73
N GLY A 96 -4.31 10.53 -3.88
CA GLY A 96 -3.12 11.36 -3.93
C GLY A 96 -3.15 12.28 -5.15
N ARG A 97 -2.64 13.52 -5.01
CA ARG A 97 -2.55 14.49 -6.11
C ARG A 97 -1.17 14.54 -6.76
N ASP A 98 -0.31 13.60 -6.37
CA ASP A 98 0.92 13.14 -7.01
C ASP A 98 0.92 11.62 -6.93
N GLU A 99 1.50 11.01 -5.92
CA GLU A 99 1.37 9.59 -5.62
C GLU A 99 0.34 9.32 -4.51
N CYS A 100 -0.15 8.07 -4.47
CA CYS A 100 -0.96 7.63 -3.34
C CYS A 100 -0.06 7.34 -2.13
N PHE A 101 0.95 6.45 -2.25
CA PHE A 101 1.85 6.15 -1.15
C PHE A 101 3.31 6.06 -1.62
N SER A 102 4.15 7.01 -1.22
CA SER A 102 5.56 7.05 -1.60
C SER A 102 6.52 6.82 -0.44
N ILE A 103 7.63 6.15 -0.75
CA ILE A 103 8.83 6.06 0.09
C ILE A 103 9.96 6.64 -0.75
N ASN A 104 10.33 7.90 -0.50
CA ASN A 104 11.23 8.64 -1.38
C ASN A 104 12.32 9.37 -0.60
N GLY A 105 13.44 8.67 -0.41
CA GLY A 105 14.62 9.23 0.26
C GLY A 105 15.29 10.34 -0.56
N ASP A 106 15.83 11.34 0.13
CA ASP A 106 16.65 12.39 -0.50
C ASP A 106 18.08 11.84 -0.75
N PRO A 107 18.49 11.65 -2.01
CA PRO A 107 19.83 11.12 -2.32
C PRO A 107 20.97 12.00 -1.83
N LYS A 108 20.70 13.27 -1.48
CA LYS A 108 21.68 14.19 -0.88
C LYS A 108 21.86 13.99 0.62
N LYS A 109 21.03 13.15 1.23
CA LYS A 109 21.04 12.83 2.66
C LYS A 109 21.20 11.32 2.89
N PRO A 110 22.36 10.73 2.58
CA PRO A 110 22.55 9.28 2.64
C PRO A 110 22.39 8.68 4.06
N ALA A 111 22.54 9.49 5.10
CA ALA A 111 22.32 9.05 6.48
C ALA A 111 20.83 8.97 6.87
N ASP A 112 19.99 9.72 6.17
CA ASP A 112 18.55 9.88 6.48
C ASP A 112 17.67 9.14 5.46
N GLN A 113 18.11 7.97 4.98
CA GLN A 113 17.32 7.20 4.03
C GLN A 113 16.19 6.42 4.73
N PRO A 114 15.03 6.27 4.08
CA PRO A 114 13.99 5.35 4.56
C PRO A 114 14.48 3.91 4.40
N ARG A 115 14.35 3.08 5.44
CA ARG A 115 14.84 1.69 5.45
C ARG A 115 13.99 0.78 6.31
N ASN A 116 14.05 -0.53 6.03
CA ASN A 116 13.31 -1.56 6.75
C ASN A 116 11.82 -1.20 6.87
N ILE A 117 11.19 -0.99 5.72
CA ILE A 117 9.79 -0.58 5.63
C ILE A 117 9.01 -1.67 4.91
N THR A 118 7.91 -2.09 5.51
CA THR A 118 6.96 -3.02 4.89
C THR A 118 5.62 -2.34 4.70
N ILE A 119 5.08 -2.41 3.47
CA ILE A 119 3.68 -2.13 3.17
C ILE A 119 3.08 -3.45 2.73
N GLN A 120 2.08 -3.93 3.47
CA GLN A 120 1.46 -5.21 3.18
C GLN A 120 -0.07 -5.17 3.25
N ASN A 121 -0.72 -6.09 2.53
CA ASN A 121 -2.16 -6.31 2.59
C ASN A 121 -3.00 -5.05 2.27
N SER A 122 -2.43 -4.06 1.61
CA SER A 122 -2.95 -2.69 1.54
C SER A 122 -3.46 -2.36 0.14
N PHE A 123 -4.42 -1.43 0.06
CA PHE A 123 -4.86 -0.81 -1.19
C PHE A 123 -4.15 0.52 -1.41
N ILE A 124 -3.63 0.72 -2.63
CA ILE A 124 -2.93 1.93 -3.07
C ILE A 124 -3.51 2.30 -4.42
N GLY A 125 -4.45 3.24 -4.44
CA GLY A 125 -5.22 3.39 -5.67
C GLY A 125 -5.90 4.72 -5.87
N GLN A 126 -6.50 4.85 -7.06
CA GLN A 126 -7.25 6.03 -7.49
C GLN A 126 -6.50 7.34 -7.31
N GLY A 127 -5.20 7.37 -7.64
CA GLY A 127 -4.47 8.63 -7.70
C GLY A 127 -5.18 9.61 -8.62
N LEU A 128 -5.31 10.88 -8.18
CA LEU A 128 -6.07 11.87 -8.91
C LEU A 128 -5.28 12.45 -10.08
N GLN A 129 -5.96 12.66 -11.18
CA GLN A 129 -5.42 13.31 -12.35
C GLN A 129 -5.06 14.80 -12.08
N PRO A 130 -4.11 15.37 -12.82
CA PRO A 130 -3.43 14.82 -14.01
C PRO A 130 -2.26 13.87 -13.71
N HIS A 131 -1.79 13.76 -12.48
CA HIS A 131 -0.62 12.92 -12.15
C HIS A 131 -1.00 11.45 -12.00
N SER A 132 -1.89 11.11 -11.09
CA SER A 132 -2.45 9.77 -10.88
C SER A 132 -1.39 8.66 -10.81
N CYS A 133 -0.60 8.66 -9.73
CA CYS A 133 0.47 7.69 -9.52
C CYS A 133 0.21 6.83 -8.28
N GLY A 134 0.57 5.54 -8.34
CA GLY A 134 0.48 4.63 -7.19
C GLY A 134 1.53 4.94 -6.13
N GLY A 135 2.82 4.84 -6.47
CA GLY A 135 3.89 5.10 -5.51
C GLY A 135 5.27 5.28 -6.13
N LEU A 136 6.05 6.16 -5.55
CA LEU A 136 7.46 6.34 -5.83
C LEU A 136 8.26 5.71 -4.69
N ILE A 137 8.87 4.55 -4.95
CA ILE A 137 9.62 3.78 -3.96
C ILE A 137 11.11 3.89 -4.30
N GLN A 138 11.78 4.87 -3.70
CA GLN A 138 13.17 5.19 -4.01
C GLN A 138 14.01 5.21 -2.74
N THR A 139 14.84 4.17 -2.61
CA THR A 139 15.80 4.00 -1.52
C THR A 139 17.18 3.76 -2.10
N THR A 140 18.15 3.35 -1.28
CA THR A 140 19.46 2.89 -1.74
C THR A 140 19.49 1.36 -1.80
N ILE A 141 20.61 0.80 -2.30
CA ILE A 141 20.81 -0.67 -2.31
C ILE A 141 20.96 -1.28 -0.91
N ASN A 142 21.13 -0.44 0.10
CA ASN A 142 21.30 -0.88 1.51
C ASN A 142 20.01 -0.71 2.32
N ASP A 143 18.97 -0.10 1.72
CA ASP A 143 17.77 0.35 2.44
C ASP A 143 16.55 -0.33 1.84
N GLY A 144 16.16 -1.46 2.43
CA GLY A 144 15.12 -2.35 1.88
C GLY A 144 13.70 -1.89 2.13
N VAL A 145 12.87 -2.08 1.12
CA VAL A 145 11.41 -1.94 1.18
C VAL A 145 10.76 -3.23 0.70
N THR A 146 9.81 -3.75 1.50
CA THR A 146 8.97 -4.89 1.14
C THR A 146 7.56 -4.43 0.83
N LEU A 147 7.08 -4.76 -0.36
CA LEU A 147 5.70 -4.57 -0.81
C LEU A 147 5.08 -5.95 -0.99
N TYR A 148 4.17 -6.33 -0.09
CA TYR A 148 3.66 -7.70 0.00
C TYR A 148 2.13 -7.76 0.07
N ARG A 149 1.51 -8.50 -0.85
CA ARG A 149 0.04 -8.67 -0.94
C ARG A 149 -0.72 -7.35 -1.01
N ASN A 150 -0.24 -6.38 -1.77
CA ASN A 150 -0.94 -5.11 -1.97
C ASN A 150 -1.72 -5.12 -3.27
N LEU A 151 -2.77 -4.31 -3.32
CA LEU A 151 -3.48 -3.95 -4.53
C LEU A 151 -3.07 -2.55 -4.97
N TYR A 152 -2.51 -2.44 -6.18
CA TYR A 152 -2.37 -1.19 -6.90
C TYR A 152 -3.49 -1.09 -7.93
N ILE A 153 -4.38 -0.12 -7.79
CA ILE A 153 -5.60 -0.05 -8.60
C ILE A 153 -5.90 1.37 -9.09
N ASP A 154 -6.29 1.49 -10.37
CA ASP A 154 -6.74 2.74 -10.98
C ASP A 154 -5.75 3.92 -10.86
N ASN A 155 -4.48 3.63 -10.88
CA ASN A 155 -3.45 4.65 -11.02
C ASN A 155 -2.91 4.65 -12.44
N LYS A 156 -2.83 5.82 -13.06
CA LYS A 156 -2.32 5.95 -14.42
C LYS A 156 -0.94 5.33 -14.61
N THR A 157 -0.06 5.44 -13.59
CA THR A 157 1.33 4.99 -13.67
C THR A 157 1.95 4.76 -12.29
N ARG A 158 3.19 4.29 -12.24
CA ARG A 158 3.99 4.09 -11.02
C ARG A 158 3.30 3.15 -10.03
N ASN A 159 3.11 1.88 -10.43
CA ASN A 159 2.48 0.85 -9.59
C ASN A 159 3.44 -0.29 -9.16
N PRO A 160 4.55 -0.01 -8.47
CA PRO A 160 5.19 1.29 -8.21
C PRO A 160 6.27 1.67 -9.25
N LYS A 161 6.89 2.87 -9.12
CA LYS A 161 8.20 3.17 -9.69
C LYS A 161 9.28 2.98 -8.62
N VAL A 162 10.28 2.14 -8.88
CA VAL A 162 11.24 1.69 -7.86
C VAL A 162 12.69 2.05 -8.18
N LYS A 163 13.49 2.23 -7.13
CA LYS A 163 14.96 2.28 -7.11
C LYS A 163 15.45 1.70 -5.78
N GLY A 164 16.70 1.22 -5.75
CA GLY A 164 17.32 0.68 -4.56
C GLY A 164 16.92 -0.77 -4.31
N LEU A 165 16.84 -1.16 -3.05
CA LEU A 165 16.49 -2.52 -2.64
C LEU A 165 14.97 -2.66 -2.50
N ASN A 166 14.33 -3.43 -3.40
CA ASN A 166 12.88 -3.54 -3.47
C ASN A 166 12.42 -4.99 -3.58
N GLN A 167 11.57 -5.42 -2.66
CA GLN A 167 10.90 -6.71 -2.71
C GLN A 167 9.42 -6.50 -3.03
N PHE A 168 8.96 -7.11 -4.13
CA PHE A 168 7.60 -6.96 -4.68
C PHE A 168 6.96 -8.32 -4.89
N VAL A 169 6.20 -8.80 -3.90
CA VAL A 169 5.76 -10.19 -3.83
C VAL A 169 4.27 -10.29 -3.56
N ASN A 170 3.57 -11.14 -4.30
CA ASN A 170 2.15 -11.42 -4.16
C ASN A 170 1.23 -10.19 -4.31
N ASN A 171 1.67 -9.15 -5.03
CA ASN A 171 0.82 -7.98 -5.28
C ASN A 171 -0.09 -8.20 -6.50
N VAL A 172 -1.20 -7.48 -6.53
CA VAL A 172 -2.08 -7.38 -7.69
C VAL A 172 -2.06 -5.95 -8.21
N LEU A 173 -1.92 -5.81 -9.51
CA LEU A 173 -1.96 -4.53 -10.20
C LEU A 173 -3.13 -4.54 -11.16
N TYR A 174 -4.01 -3.57 -11.04
CA TYR A 174 -5.22 -3.51 -11.82
C TYR A 174 -5.41 -2.13 -12.48
N ASN A 175 -5.79 -2.14 -13.77
CA ASN A 175 -6.25 -0.97 -14.51
C ASN A 175 -5.31 0.23 -14.46
N TRP A 176 -4.08 0.05 -14.98
CA TRP A 176 -3.14 1.17 -15.14
C TRP A 176 -3.21 1.75 -16.55
N GLY A 177 -2.71 2.96 -16.69
CA GLY A 177 -2.64 3.65 -17.97
C GLY A 177 -1.25 3.65 -18.59
N ASN A 178 -0.81 4.82 -19.00
CA ASN A 178 0.43 5.02 -19.74
C ASN A 178 1.69 4.73 -18.91
N GLY A 179 2.67 4.07 -19.51
CA GLY A 179 4.04 3.96 -18.99
C GLY A 179 4.33 2.73 -18.13
N GLY A 180 3.46 1.73 -18.17
CA GLY A 180 3.65 0.44 -17.50
C GLY A 180 3.24 0.43 -16.03
N ALA A 181 3.05 -0.76 -15.50
CA ALA A 181 2.65 -0.98 -14.12
C ALA A 181 3.86 -0.84 -13.17
N TYR A 182 4.76 -1.83 -13.19
CA TYR A 182 5.99 -1.80 -12.42
C TYR A 182 7.11 -1.13 -13.22
N ILE A 183 7.68 -0.05 -12.68
CA ILE A 183 8.68 0.76 -13.40
C ILE A 183 10.03 0.67 -12.71
N MET A 184 11.01 0.08 -13.38
CA MET A 184 12.41 0.14 -12.96
C MET A 184 12.95 1.53 -13.23
N GLY A 185 13.10 2.35 -12.18
CA GLY A 185 13.36 3.79 -12.30
C GLY A 185 14.64 4.14 -13.05
N ASP A 186 14.65 5.33 -13.64
CA ASP A 186 15.85 5.87 -14.28
C ASP A 186 16.88 6.20 -13.20
N THR A 187 17.90 5.37 -13.07
CA THR A 187 18.95 5.55 -12.07
C THR A 187 20.27 4.97 -12.56
N GLN A 188 21.35 5.62 -12.20
CA GLN A 188 22.70 5.10 -12.33
C GLN A 188 23.12 4.32 -11.06
N GLN A 189 22.30 4.36 -10.03
CA GLN A 189 22.52 3.66 -8.77
C GLN A 189 22.17 2.19 -8.92
N LYS A 190 23.00 1.30 -8.39
CA LYS A 190 22.67 -0.12 -8.29
C LYS A 190 21.35 -0.32 -7.54
N SER A 191 20.52 -1.19 -8.07
CA SER A 191 19.24 -1.56 -7.50
C SER A 191 19.08 -3.08 -7.55
N ASP A 192 18.30 -3.63 -6.64
CA ASP A 192 17.98 -5.06 -6.60
C ASP A 192 16.47 -5.23 -6.40
N ALA A 193 15.84 -6.07 -7.23
CA ALA A 193 14.41 -6.28 -7.22
C ALA A 193 14.06 -7.77 -7.14
N ASP A 194 13.32 -8.15 -6.11
CA ASP A 194 12.72 -9.49 -5.98
C ASP A 194 11.24 -9.40 -6.37
N ILE A 195 10.88 -9.91 -7.55
CA ILE A 195 9.55 -9.72 -8.16
C ILE A 195 8.90 -11.09 -8.36
N ARG A 196 8.05 -11.50 -7.40
CA ARG A 196 7.49 -12.85 -7.39
C ARG A 196 5.98 -12.90 -7.22
N ASN A 197 5.36 -13.80 -8.00
CA ASN A 197 3.97 -14.22 -7.81
C ASN A 197 3.00 -13.03 -7.77
N ASN A 198 3.23 -12.03 -8.64
CA ASN A 198 2.34 -10.89 -8.77
C ASN A 198 1.37 -11.11 -9.94
N TYR A 199 0.19 -10.53 -9.87
CA TYR A 199 -0.78 -10.56 -10.95
C TYR A 199 -1.00 -9.16 -11.54
N PHE A 200 -0.76 -9.00 -12.83
CA PHE A 200 -0.94 -7.78 -13.59
C PHE A 200 -2.18 -7.92 -14.47
N ILE A 201 -3.24 -7.19 -14.18
CA ILE A 201 -4.54 -7.30 -14.86
C ILE A 201 -4.90 -5.97 -15.53
N VAL A 202 -4.98 -5.96 -16.85
CA VAL A 202 -5.32 -4.76 -17.62
C VAL A 202 -6.81 -4.45 -17.48
N GLY A 203 -7.13 -3.21 -17.15
CA GLY A 203 -8.50 -2.73 -17.01
C GLY A 203 -9.03 -2.01 -18.24
N THR A 204 -10.11 -1.28 -18.06
CA THR A 204 -10.83 -0.56 -19.13
C THR A 204 -10.13 0.70 -19.61
N THR A 205 -9.12 1.19 -18.90
CA THR A 205 -8.48 2.48 -19.19
C THR A 205 -7.61 2.41 -20.45
N ASP A 206 -8.27 2.47 -21.62
CA ASP A 206 -7.62 2.56 -22.93
C ASP A 206 -7.33 3.99 -23.36
N ASN A 207 -8.07 4.94 -22.79
CA ASN A 207 -7.99 6.35 -23.10
C ASN A 207 -7.84 7.17 -21.83
N TYR A 208 -6.98 8.15 -21.91
CA TYR A 208 -6.79 9.13 -20.87
C TYR A 208 -6.90 10.53 -21.49
N ASP A 209 -7.79 11.36 -20.99
CA ASP A 209 -8.07 12.70 -21.52
C ASP A 209 -8.29 12.70 -23.05
N GLY A 210 -9.05 11.73 -23.56
CA GLY A 210 -9.32 11.57 -24.99
C GLY A 210 -8.12 11.15 -25.84
N LYS A 211 -7.01 10.81 -25.22
CA LYS A 211 -5.82 10.28 -25.91
C LYS A 211 -5.76 8.78 -25.70
N LYS A 212 -5.61 8.04 -26.82
CA LYS A 212 -5.37 6.60 -26.74
C LYS A 212 -4.07 6.36 -25.99
N LEU A 213 -4.18 5.63 -24.87
CA LEU A 213 -3.00 5.14 -24.17
C LEU A 213 -2.34 4.06 -25.04
N GLY A 214 -1.01 4.07 -25.09
CA GLY A 214 -0.27 3.01 -25.77
C GLY A 214 -0.51 1.64 -25.12
N ALA A 215 0.11 0.61 -25.69
CA ALA A 215 0.03 -0.73 -25.11
C ALA A 215 0.41 -0.70 -23.63
N THR A 216 -0.46 -1.25 -22.79
CA THR A 216 -0.18 -1.45 -21.37
C THR A 216 0.89 -2.55 -21.25
N ALA A 217 1.98 -2.26 -20.55
CA ALA A 217 3.02 -3.24 -20.28
C ALA A 217 3.11 -3.50 -18.77
N PRO A 218 3.38 -4.76 -18.35
CA PRO A 218 3.58 -5.06 -16.93
C PRO A 218 4.85 -4.39 -16.40
N PHE A 219 5.91 -4.35 -17.20
CA PHE A 219 7.20 -3.76 -16.84
C PHE A 219 7.59 -2.65 -17.82
N THR A 220 8.30 -1.62 -17.34
CA THR A 220 8.90 -0.58 -18.19
C THR A 220 10.23 -0.09 -17.64
N ARG A 221 10.98 0.58 -18.56
CA ARG A 221 12.27 1.22 -18.37
C ARG A 221 13.45 0.28 -18.17
N TYR A 222 13.24 -1.01 -17.99
CA TYR A 222 14.22 -2.11 -18.14
C TYR A 222 15.66 -1.70 -17.83
N ASN A 223 15.91 -1.18 -16.62
CA ASN A 223 17.15 -0.51 -16.30
C ASN A 223 18.30 -1.50 -16.07
N GLU A 224 19.40 -1.36 -16.81
CA GLU A 224 20.59 -2.22 -16.71
C GLU A 224 21.34 -2.15 -15.37
N HIS A 225 21.06 -1.12 -14.54
CA HIS A 225 21.61 -1.01 -13.19
C HIS A 225 20.83 -1.83 -12.16
N PHE A 226 19.76 -2.50 -12.58
CA PHE A 226 19.02 -3.43 -11.73
C PHE A 226 19.58 -4.85 -11.84
N SER A 227 19.68 -5.53 -10.69
CA SER A 227 19.57 -6.97 -10.60
C SER A 227 18.12 -7.32 -10.32
N ALA A 228 17.56 -8.34 -10.98
CA ALA A 228 16.16 -8.71 -10.79
C ALA A 228 15.97 -10.23 -10.75
N TYR A 229 15.28 -10.73 -9.74
CA TYR A 229 14.72 -12.06 -9.73
C TYR A 229 13.25 -12.00 -10.11
N LEU A 230 12.86 -12.80 -11.11
CA LEU A 230 11.50 -12.85 -11.66
C LEU A 230 11.00 -14.29 -11.62
N SER A 231 9.86 -14.55 -10.95
CA SER A 231 9.25 -15.88 -10.93
C SER A 231 7.76 -15.82 -10.66
N GLY A 232 6.95 -16.64 -11.31
CA GLY A 232 5.53 -16.83 -11.02
C GLY A 232 4.64 -15.59 -11.21
N ASN A 233 5.08 -14.59 -11.97
CA ASN A 233 4.27 -13.41 -12.26
C ASN A 233 3.35 -13.67 -13.44
N PHE A 234 2.10 -13.17 -13.40
CA PHE A 234 1.10 -13.36 -14.45
C PHE A 234 0.62 -12.03 -15.03
N TYR A 235 0.26 -12.06 -16.31
CA TYR A 235 -0.25 -10.90 -17.05
C TYR A 235 -1.51 -11.27 -17.82
N ASP A 236 -2.57 -10.54 -17.56
CA ASP A 236 -3.87 -10.70 -18.15
C ASP A 236 -4.29 -9.39 -18.86
N ASP A 237 -4.33 -9.41 -20.18
CA ASP A 237 -4.64 -8.24 -21.02
C ASP A 237 -5.87 -8.45 -21.92
N ASN A 238 -6.55 -9.58 -21.78
CA ASN A 238 -7.65 -9.96 -22.65
C ASN A 238 -9.00 -9.33 -22.28
N LYS A 239 -9.16 -8.85 -21.02
CA LYS A 239 -10.37 -8.19 -20.51
C LYS A 239 -11.65 -9.02 -20.65
N ASP A 240 -11.55 -10.34 -20.60
CA ASP A 240 -12.68 -11.24 -20.83
C ASP A 240 -13.54 -11.51 -19.58
N GLY A 241 -13.09 -11.07 -18.42
CA GLY A 241 -13.77 -11.28 -17.14
C GLY A 241 -13.39 -12.60 -16.47
N LEU A 242 -12.30 -13.22 -16.89
CA LEU A 242 -11.75 -14.45 -16.32
C LEU A 242 -10.30 -14.21 -15.86
N LEU A 243 -9.91 -14.86 -14.79
CA LEU A 243 -8.52 -14.82 -14.30
C LEU A 243 -7.70 -15.90 -15.04
N ASN A 244 -7.31 -15.62 -16.28
CA ASN A 244 -6.69 -16.59 -17.19
C ASN A 244 -5.43 -16.06 -17.89
N GLY A 245 -4.76 -15.09 -17.27
CA GLY A 245 -3.52 -14.50 -17.77
C GLY A 245 -2.40 -15.51 -17.98
N ARG A 246 -1.42 -15.14 -18.80
CA ARG A 246 -0.21 -15.92 -19.05
C ARG A 246 0.90 -15.62 -18.05
N GLU A 247 1.76 -16.57 -17.80
CA GLU A 247 2.97 -16.33 -17.01
C GLU A 247 3.95 -15.39 -17.75
N LEU A 248 4.57 -14.49 -16.99
CA LEU A 248 5.60 -13.56 -17.45
C LEU A 248 6.99 -14.19 -17.33
N GLY A 249 7.78 -14.06 -18.39
CA GLY A 249 9.16 -14.48 -18.40
C GLY A 249 10.14 -13.32 -18.51
N ARG A 250 11.44 -13.63 -18.59
CA ARG A 250 12.51 -12.62 -18.76
C ARG A 250 12.30 -11.72 -19.99
N ALA A 251 11.74 -12.28 -21.07
CA ALA A 251 11.48 -11.53 -22.31
C ALA A 251 10.49 -10.37 -22.11
N ASP A 252 9.55 -10.50 -21.18
CA ASP A 252 8.58 -9.44 -20.83
C ASP A 252 9.23 -8.29 -20.06
N CYS A 253 10.41 -8.50 -19.50
CA CYS A 253 11.20 -7.52 -18.77
C CYS A 253 12.46 -7.07 -19.55
N MET A 254 12.34 -7.02 -20.87
CA MET A 254 13.42 -6.62 -21.79
C MET A 254 12.87 -5.66 -22.85
N LYS A 255 13.67 -4.66 -23.22
CA LYS A 255 13.36 -3.76 -24.33
C LYS A 255 14.33 -4.00 -25.48
N LYS A 256 13.80 -4.27 -26.65
CA LYS A 256 14.56 -4.27 -27.90
C LYS A 256 14.42 -2.92 -28.59
N SER A 257 15.52 -2.35 -29.00
CA SER A 257 15.57 -1.10 -29.78
C SER A 257 16.60 -1.26 -30.89
N VAL A 258 16.45 -0.48 -31.96
CA VAL A 258 17.44 -0.46 -33.06
C VAL A 258 18.07 0.93 -33.04
N VAL A 259 19.39 0.98 -32.88
CA VAL A 259 20.18 2.21 -32.89
C VAL A 259 21.27 2.07 -33.95
N ALA A 260 21.32 2.95 -34.90
CA ALA A 260 22.26 2.93 -36.00
C ALA A 260 22.29 1.60 -36.84
N GLY A 261 21.16 0.87 -36.87
CA GLY A 261 21.04 -0.42 -37.57
C GLY A 261 21.39 -1.64 -36.72
N GLU A 262 21.81 -1.47 -35.48
CA GLU A 262 22.12 -2.55 -34.54
C GLU A 262 20.99 -2.76 -33.54
N GLU A 263 20.64 -4.04 -33.25
CA GLU A 263 19.69 -4.38 -32.20
C GLU A 263 20.36 -4.20 -30.84
N ILE A 264 19.77 -3.32 -29.99
CA ILE A 264 20.17 -3.13 -28.62
C ILE A 264 19.09 -3.70 -27.70
N ILE A 265 19.50 -4.55 -26.76
CA ILE A 265 18.64 -5.08 -25.71
C ILE A 265 18.98 -4.38 -24.41
N THR A 266 17.98 -3.72 -23.80
CA THR A 266 18.07 -3.17 -22.46
C THR A 266 17.28 -4.05 -21.51
N SER A 267 17.90 -4.55 -20.45
CA SER A 267 17.29 -5.41 -19.45
C SER A 267 18.00 -5.27 -18.10
N PRO A 268 17.37 -5.65 -16.99
CA PRO A 268 18.11 -5.90 -15.75
C PRO A 268 19.03 -7.11 -15.90
N THR A 269 19.98 -7.26 -14.99
CA THR A 269 20.71 -8.51 -14.79
C THR A 269 19.78 -9.50 -14.09
N PHE A 270 19.37 -10.56 -14.78
CA PHE A 270 18.49 -11.57 -14.20
C PHE A 270 19.23 -12.51 -13.25
N LEU A 271 18.69 -12.65 -12.05
CA LEU A 271 19.16 -13.57 -11.02
C LEU A 271 18.45 -14.94 -11.14
N GLU A 272 19.14 -16.02 -10.74
CA GLU A 272 18.59 -17.38 -10.72
C GLU A 272 17.84 -17.69 -9.40
N ARG A 273 18.02 -16.91 -8.36
CA ARG A 273 17.33 -16.97 -7.07
C ARG A 273 17.22 -15.56 -6.50
N PRO A 274 16.29 -15.31 -5.54
CA PRO A 274 16.25 -14.04 -4.82
C PRO A 274 17.61 -13.74 -4.17
N SER A 275 17.97 -12.48 -4.13
CA SER A 275 19.15 -12.02 -3.40
C SER A 275 18.94 -12.22 -1.90
N ASP A 276 20.01 -12.65 -1.19
CA ASP A 276 19.98 -12.91 0.26
C ASP A 276 19.81 -11.63 1.11
N VAL A 277 19.84 -10.46 0.47
CA VAL A 277 19.58 -9.16 1.14
C VAL A 277 18.09 -8.88 1.38
N HIS A 278 17.21 -9.58 0.68
CA HIS A 278 15.76 -9.47 0.92
C HIS A 278 15.33 -10.34 2.09
N PRO A 279 14.39 -9.86 2.93
CA PRO A 279 13.82 -10.69 3.99
C PRO A 279 13.07 -11.88 3.42
N GLU A 280 13.04 -12.98 4.16
CA GLU A 280 12.27 -14.16 3.80
C GLU A 280 10.77 -13.89 3.86
N ILE A 281 10.04 -14.25 2.81
CA ILE A 281 8.57 -14.30 2.82
C ILE A 281 8.13 -15.72 3.18
N LYS A 282 7.62 -15.89 4.39
CA LYS A 282 7.22 -17.21 4.93
C LYS A 282 5.93 -17.76 4.31
N GLU A 283 4.99 -16.88 3.95
CA GLU A 283 3.68 -17.24 3.39
C GLU A 283 3.62 -16.86 1.91
N LEU A 284 4.45 -17.49 1.11
CA LEU A 284 4.48 -17.27 -0.34
C LEU A 284 3.27 -17.97 -0.99
N MET A 285 2.44 -17.20 -1.67
CA MET A 285 1.28 -17.66 -2.44
C MET A 285 1.62 -17.70 -3.92
N THR A 286 0.85 -18.46 -4.71
CA THR A 286 0.81 -18.26 -6.17
C THR A 286 0.19 -16.89 -6.49
N ALA A 287 0.34 -16.40 -7.71
CA ALA A 287 -0.27 -15.14 -8.13
C ALA A 287 -1.81 -15.19 -8.06
N GLN A 288 -2.43 -16.34 -8.38
CA GLN A 288 -3.87 -16.58 -8.30
C GLN A 288 -4.36 -16.56 -6.84
N GLU A 289 -3.69 -17.30 -5.95
CA GLU A 289 -4.02 -17.30 -4.52
C GLU A 289 -3.87 -15.90 -3.91
N ALA A 290 -2.86 -15.13 -4.33
CA ALA A 290 -2.68 -13.74 -3.90
C ALA A 290 -3.83 -12.85 -4.35
N TYR A 291 -4.31 -13.01 -5.60
CA TYR A 291 -5.49 -12.31 -6.09
C TYR A 291 -6.74 -12.64 -5.25
N GLU A 292 -7.02 -13.93 -5.04
CA GLU A 292 -8.16 -14.37 -4.25
C GLU A 292 -8.09 -13.85 -2.81
N TRP A 293 -6.91 -13.91 -2.21
CA TRP A 293 -6.68 -13.43 -0.87
C TRP A 293 -6.91 -11.91 -0.75
N ILE A 294 -6.40 -11.12 -1.71
CA ILE A 294 -6.56 -9.67 -1.74
C ILE A 294 -8.03 -9.27 -1.90
N VAL A 295 -8.77 -9.94 -2.78
CA VAL A 295 -10.22 -9.70 -2.96
C VAL A 295 -10.96 -9.92 -1.63
N ALA A 296 -10.64 -10.98 -0.92
CA ALA A 296 -11.32 -11.32 0.34
C ALA A 296 -10.89 -10.43 1.51
N ASN A 297 -9.59 -10.19 1.68
CA ASN A 297 -9.00 -9.70 2.93
C ASN A 297 -8.27 -8.36 2.80
N GLY A 298 -7.85 -7.94 1.60
CA GLY A 298 -6.99 -6.77 1.41
C GLY A 298 -7.64 -5.44 1.78
N GLY A 299 -6.80 -4.42 1.96
CA GLY A 299 -7.21 -3.08 2.34
C GLY A 299 -7.67 -2.97 3.79
N SER A 300 -8.29 -1.87 4.13
CA SER A 300 -8.87 -1.68 5.46
C SER A 300 -10.19 -2.44 5.59
N SER A 301 -10.09 -3.78 5.70
CA SER A 301 -11.23 -4.69 5.78
C SER A 301 -11.87 -4.78 7.16
N LEU A 302 -11.23 -4.24 8.21
CA LEU A 302 -11.76 -4.18 9.57
C LEU A 302 -11.93 -2.71 10.03
N PRO A 303 -12.93 -2.46 10.91
CA PRO A 303 -13.97 -3.39 11.38
C PRO A 303 -14.90 -3.87 10.25
N VAL A 304 -15.01 -3.13 9.16
CA VAL A 304 -15.76 -3.50 7.96
C VAL A 304 -15.13 -2.84 6.73
N ARG A 305 -15.16 -3.48 5.58
CA ARG A 305 -14.76 -2.85 4.32
C ARG A 305 -15.81 -1.81 3.93
N ASP A 306 -15.40 -0.54 3.79
CA ASP A 306 -16.32 0.54 3.48
C ASP A 306 -16.71 0.61 1.99
N GLU A 307 -17.61 1.53 1.65
CA GLU A 307 -18.17 1.67 0.31
C GLU A 307 -17.12 1.97 -0.77
N VAL A 308 -16.07 2.74 -0.42
CA VAL A 308 -15.00 3.08 -1.38
C VAL A 308 -14.11 1.86 -1.65
N ASP A 309 -13.68 1.17 -0.62
CA ASP A 309 -12.87 -0.05 -0.80
C ASP A 309 -13.70 -1.18 -1.43
N ALA A 310 -15.00 -1.26 -1.15
CA ALA A 310 -15.92 -2.19 -1.81
C ALA A 310 -16.07 -1.89 -3.31
N TYR A 311 -16.12 -0.61 -3.68
CA TYR A 311 -16.13 -0.17 -5.08
C TYR A 311 -14.84 -0.59 -5.81
N LEU A 312 -13.66 -0.40 -5.20
CA LEU A 312 -12.39 -0.85 -5.79
C LEU A 312 -12.34 -2.36 -5.99
N ILE A 313 -12.86 -3.12 -5.05
CA ILE A 313 -12.94 -4.59 -5.18
C ILE A 313 -13.93 -5.02 -6.26
N ASP A 314 -15.05 -4.33 -6.43
CA ASP A 314 -16.00 -4.60 -7.52
C ASP A 314 -15.35 -4.35 -8.90
N GLU A 315 -14.51 -3.32 -9.02
CA GLU A 315 -13.74 -3.08 -10.23
C GLU A 315 -12.70 -4.18 -10.46
N LEU A 316 -11.88 -4.52 -9.46
CA LEU A 316 -10.91 -5.61 -9.54
C LEU A 316 -11.57 -6.95 -9.93
N ALA A 317 -12.67 -7.30 -9.26
CA ALA A 317 -13.40 -8.55 -9.50
C ALA A 317 -14.03 -8.62 -10.89
N SER A 318 -14.16 -7.50 -11.59
CA SER A 318 -14.65 -7.47 -12.96
C SER A 318 -13.66 -8.01 -13.99
N LEU A 319 -12.39 -8.19 -13.61
CA LEU A 319 -11.33 -8.74 -14.43
C LEU A 319 -11.25 -8.07 -15.82
N GLY A 320 -11.06 -6.76 -15.81
CA GLY A 320 -10.86 -5.95 -17.01
C GLY A 320 -12.12 -5.29 -17.57
N LYS A 321 -13.32 -5.49 -16.99
CA LYS A 321 -14.57 -4.93 -17.51
C LYS A 321 -15.00 -3.63 -16.86
N LYS A 322 -14.46 -3.29 -15.69
CA LYS A 322 -14.65 -2.03 -14.97
C LYS A 322 -13.30 -1.39 -14.68
N GLY A 323 -13.30 -0.17 -14.19
CA GLY A 323 -12.11 0.58 -13.79
C GLY A 323 -12.16 2.01 -14.32
N LEU A 324 -11.74 2.96 -13.49
CA LEU A 324 -11.77 4.38 -13.84
C LEU A 324 -10.58 5.12 -13.22
N ILE A 325 -9.79 5.77 -14.07
CA ILE A 325 -8.80 6.75 -13.60
C ILE A 325 -9.49 8.11 -13.48
N ILE A 326 -9.57 8.63 -12.27
CA ILE A 326 -10.44 9.75 -11.88
C ILE A 326 -9.69 11.07 -11.76
N HIS A 327 -10.40 12.20 -11.90
CA HIS A 327 -9.90 13.56 -11.66
C HIS A 327 -10.19 14.03 -10.23
N SER A 328 -11.28 13.54 -9.67
CA SER A 328 -11.77 13.90 -8.35
C SER A 328 -12.41 12.69 -7.69
N GLU A 329 -12.36 12.63 -6.37
CA GLU A 329 -13.12 11.66 -5.56
C GLU A 329 -14.64 11.77 -5.75
N GLU A 330 -15.10 12.85 -6.38
CA GLU A 330 -16.53 13.02 -6.75
C GLU A 330 -16.91 12.25 -8.02
N ASP A 331 -15.94 11.73 -8.78
CA ASP A 331 -16.19 10.97 -10.01
C ASP A 331 -16.70 9.55 -9.73
N ILE A 332 -16.49 9.03 -8.52
CA ILE A 332 -16.95 7.69 -8.11
C ILE A 332 -18.38 7.73 -7.50
N PRO A 333 -19.08 6.60 -7.43
CA PRO A 333 -20.46 6.56 -6.95
C PRO A 333 -20.67 7.13 -5.54
N THR A 334 -19.70 6.99 -4.66
CA THR A 334 -19.77 7.49 -3.26
C THR A 334 -19.64 9.00 -3.13
N LYS A 335 -19.19 9.71 -4.19
CA LYS A 335 -19.02 11.17 -4.21
C LYS A 335 -18.13 11.68 -3.06
N GLY A 336 -17.00 11.00 -2.83
CA GLY A 336 -16.08 11.29 -1.74
C GLY A 336 -15.90 10.09 -0.78
N PRO A 337 -15.56 10.33 0.50
CA PRO A 337 -15.17 9.25 1.43
C PRO A 337 -16.28 8.26 1.80
N GLY A 338 -17.48 8.42 1.26
CA GLY A 338 -18.62 7.58 1.55
C GLY A 338 -19.27 7.89 2.90
N ASN A 339 -20.30 7.11 3.23
CA ASN A 339 -21.01 7.22 4.49
C ASN A 339 -20.40 6.25 5.51
N ILE A 340 -19.61 6.75 6.43
CA ILE A 340 -19.00 5.96 7.51
C ILE A 340 -19.94 5.97 8.71
N LYS A 341 -20.62 4.87 8.95
CA LYS A 341 -21.59 4.73 10.05
C LYS A 341 -20.86 4.65 11.39
N SER A 342 -21.35 5.43 12.35
CA SER A 342 -20.88 5.34 13.73
C SER A 342 -21.66 4.25 14.48
N ALA A 343 -21.03 3.68 15.51
CA ALA A 343 -21.65 2.82 16.48
C ALA A 343 -21.14 3.21 17.87
N GLU A 344 -21.82 2.72 18.91
CA GLU A 344 -21.34 2.84 20.27
C GLU A 344 -20.05 2.02 20.45
N ALA A 345 -19.05 2.62 21.09
CA ALA A 345 -17.82 1.90 21.41
C ALA A 345 -18.10 0.81 22.45
N PRO A 346 -17.40 -0.32 22.41
CA PRO A 346 -17.45 -1.30 23.49
C PRO A 346 -17.15 -0.66 24.84
N ALA A 347 -17.77 -1.18 25.91
CA ALA A 347 -17.48 -0.75 27.27
C ALA A 347 -16.00 -1.00 27.60
N ASP A 348 -15.37 -0.04 28.25
CA ASP A 348 -13.97 -0.04 28.69
C ASP A 348 -13.95 0.78 29.98
N THR A 349 -14.13 0.09 31.11
CA THR A 349 -14.47 0.68 32.40
C THR A 349 -13.34 1.50 32.99
N ASP A 350 -12.10 1.05 32.85
CA ASP A 350 -10.92 1.72 33.39
C ASP A 350 -10.19 2.62 32.37
N ASN A 351 -10.65 2.60 31.10
CA ASN A 351 -10.14 3.41 29.99
C ASN A 351 -8.69 3.14 29.61
N ASP A 352 -8.28 1.87 29.65
CA ASP A 352 -6.95 1.45 29.25
C ASP A 352 -6.83 1.11 27.75
N GLY A 353 -7.97 1.03 27.04
CA GLY A 353 -8.07 0.77 25.61
C GLY A 353 -8.42 -0.67 25.26
N MET A 354 -8.59 -1.55 26.25
CA MET A 354 -9.15 -2.90 26.08
C MET A 354 -10.63 -2.88 26.47
N PRO A 355 -11.52 -3.53 25.70
CA PRO A 355 -12.92 -3.68 26.12
C PRO A 355 -13.09 -4.63 27.32
N ASP A 356 -14.02 -4.31 28.21
CA ASP A 356 -14.40 -5.15 29.35
C ASP A 356 -14.65 -6.62 28.94
N GLU A 357 -15.29 -6.84 27.78
CA GLU A 357 -15.57 -8.18 27.26
C GLU A 357 -14.27 -8.95 26.93
N PHE A 358 -13.27 -8.27 26.39
CA PHE A 358 -11.98 -8.87 26.15
C PHE A 358 -11.29 -9.25 27.44
N GLU A 359 -11.29 -8.36 28.42
CA GLU A 359 -10.66 -8.56 29.71
C GLU A 359 -11.33 -9.69 30.51
N ASP A 360 -12.66 -9.70 30.58
CA ASP A 360 -13.45 -10.78 31.20
C ASP A 360 -13.12 -12.14 30.54
N LYS A 361 -12.99 -12.17 29.19
CA LYS A 361 -12.68 -13.39 28.43
C LYS A 361 -11.28 -13.94 28.71
N TYR A 362 -10.30 -13.06 28.90
CA TYR A 362 -8.90 -13.44 29.09
C TYR A 362 -8.45 -13.40 30.55
N GLY A 363 -9.35 -13.12 31.48
CA GLY A 363 -9.09 -13.11 32.93
C GLY A 363 -8.24 -11.94 33.39
N LEU A 364 -8.40 -10.79 32.70
CA LEU A 364 -7.79 -9.51 33.06
C LEU A 364 -8.72 -8.73 34.00
N ASP A 365 -8.22 -7.65 34.58
CA ASP A 365 -9.00 -6.85 35.56
C ASP A 365 -9.46 -5.54 34.93
N LYS A 366 -10.69 -5.49 34.43
CA LYS A 366 -11.32 -4.33 33.82
C LYS A 366 -11.46 -3.07 34.72
N ASN A 367 -10.88 -3.12 35.91
CA ASN A 367 -10.81 -1.96 36.82
C ASN A 367 -9.34 -1.56 37.11
N ASP A 368 -8.34 -2.24 36.50
CA ASP A 368 -6.92 -1.95 36.67
C ASP A 368 -6.27 -1.49 35.35
N PRO A 369 -6.25 -0.19 35.03
CA PRO A 369 -5.73 0.29 33.77
C PRO A 369 -4.23 0.00 33.54
N ALA A 370 -3.53 -0.50 34.57
CA ALA A 370 -2.13 -0.88 34.45
C ALA A 370 -1.93 -2.26 33.84
N ASP A 371 -2.96 -3.07 33.73
CA ASP A 371 -2.82 -4.42 33.22
C ASP A 371 -2.73 -4.48 31.70
N ALA A 372 -3.21 -3.45 30.98
CA ALA A 372 -2.97 -3.32 29.52
C ALA A 372 -1.51 -3.46 29.13
N MET A 373 -0.62 -2.90 29.92
CA MET A 373 0.83 -2.90 29.66
C MET A 373 1.56 -4.07 30.33
N LYS A 374 0.88 -4.98 31.03
CA LYS A 374 1.49 -6.20 31.53
C LYS A 374 1.83 -7.16 30.40
N VAL A 375 3.06 -7.67 30.42
CA VAL A 375 3.53 -8.60 29.41
C VAL A 375 2.98 -9.99 29.68
N ALA A 376 2.25 -10.55 28.70
CA ALA A 376 1.72 -11.91 28.75
C ALA A 376 2.81 -12.96 28.46
N SER A 377 2.48 -14.23 28.65
CA SER A 377 3.41 -15.36 28.49
C SER A 377 4.00 -15.51 27.07
N ASN A 378 3.37 -14.93 26.06
CA ASN A 378 3.85 -14.89 24.67
C ASN A 378 4.82 -13.73 24.37
N GLY A 379 5.13 -12.89 25.36
CA GLY A 379 6.08 -11.78 25.23
C GLY A 379 5.46 -10.46 24.75
N TYR A 380 4.16 -10.42 24.46
CA TYR A 380 3.43 -9.20 24.09
C TYR A 380 2.64 -8.66 25.29
N THR A 381 2.37 -7.36 25.30
CA THR A 381 1.48 -6.76 26.30
C THR A 381 0.03 -7.21 26.06
N ASN A 382 -0.83 -7.08 27.09
CA ASN A 382 -2.24 -7.46 26.96
C ASN A 382 -2.97 -6.64 25.90
N ILE A 383 -2.71 -5.34 25.81
CA ILE A 383 -3.29 -4.49 24.76
C ILE A 383 -2.80 -4.86 23.36
N GLU A 384 -1.54 -5.26 23.19
CA GLU A 384 -1.05 -5.78 21.91
C GLU A 384 -1.77 -7.07 21.54
N ASN A 385 -1.96 -7.98 22.48
CA ASN A 385 -2.75 -9.19 22.28
C ASN A 385 -4.20 -8.88 21.88
N TYR A 386 -4.85 -7.90 22.52
CA TYR A 386 -6.16 -7.42 22.10
C TYR A 386 -6.16 -6.97 20.65
N ILE A 387 -5.27 -6.06 20.28
CA ILE A 387 -5.19 -5.49 18.92
C ILE A 387 -4.98 -6.58 17.86
N PHE A 388 -4.14 -7.59 18.13
CA PHE A 388 -3.84 -8.65 17.17
C PHE A 388 -4.89 -9.75 17.09
N LEU A 389 -5.77 -9.88 18.08
CA LEU A 389 -6.84 -10.89 18.11
C LEU A 389 -8.15 -10.41 17.46
N ILE A 390 -8.29 -9.11 17.16
CA ILE A 390 -9.42 -8.58 16.38
C ILE A 390 -9.36 -9.15 14.96
N LYS A 391 -10.46 -9.81 14.56
CA LYS A 391 -10.61 -10.47 13.25
C LYS A 391 -11.86 -9.96 12.55
#